data_4308f24602effc439600769e75aa597b
#
_entry.id   4308f24602effc439600769e75aa597b
#
_cell.length_a   1.000
_cell.length_b   1.000
_cell.length_c   1.000
_cell.angle_alpha   90.00
_cell.angle_beta   90.00
_cell.angle_gamma   90.00
#
_symmetry.space_group_name_H-M   'P 1'
#
loop_
_entity.id
_entity.type
_entity.pdbx_description
1 polymer ?
#
loop_
_entity_poly.entity_id
_entity_poly.type
_entity_poly.pdbx_seq_one_letter_code
_entity_poly.pdbx_strand_id
1 'polypeptide(L)'
;MTESLKKHIRGYIDISDEKLDKYCSAFSLQKIKKKEFLLKEGEICEFEGFVVSGCFKVFHTHHNAAEQILYFGIENWWISDIDSFVNRIPSKLNIQALEDSEILLIPQKEKEKLYTEMPEIERLMRLKFQKSIIALQRRIIDLSKPSDERYVEFLKDYPQTASRLTNIQIAAYLGVTPEFISRIRKKIVSKS
;
A
#
# COMPACT_ATOMS: atom_id res chain seq x y z
N MET A 1 9.98 14.96 -10.32
CA MET A 1 8.90 13.97 -10.39
C MET A 1 9.31 12.60 -9.83
N THR A 2 10.43 12.04 -10.24
CA THR A 2 10.89 10.67 -9.86
C THR A 2 11.94 10.63 -8.74
N GLU A 3 12.27 11.76 -8.13
CA GLU A 3 13.36 11.81 -7.12
C GLU A 3 13.10 10.96 -5.87
N SER A 4 11.87 10.92 -5.38
CA SER A 4 11.49 10.05 -4.27
C SER A 4 11.64 8.56 -4.63
N LEU A 5 11.24 8.18 -5.85
CA LEU A 5 11.41 6.83 -6.38
C LEU A 5 12.90 6.47 -6.53
N LYS A 6 13.72 7.35 -7.10
CA LYS A 6 15.18 7.15 -7.24
C LYS A 6 15.84 6.95 -5.88
N LYS A 7 15.55 7.83 -4.91
CA LYS A 7 16.05 7.73 -3.54
C LYS A 7 15.63 6.40 -2.88
N HIS A 8 14.36 6.01 -3.08
CA HIS A 8 13.84 4.75 -2.55
C HIS A 8 14.58 3.54 -3.13
N ILE A 9 14.80 3.50 -4.46
CA ILE A 9 15.49 2.40 -5.15
C ILE A 9 16.94 2.27 -4.65
N ARG A 10 17.68 3.39 -4.55
CA ARG A 10 19.05 3.40 -4.04
C ARG A 10 19.16 2.93 -2.59
N GLY A 11 18.10 2.99 -1.83
CA GLY A 11 18.02 2.40 -0.48
C GLY A 11 18.00 0.86 -0.46
N TYR A 12 17.80 0.22 -1.63
CA TYR A 12 17.75 -1.24 -1.75
C TYR A 12 18.92 -1.84 -2.56
N ILE A 13 19.34 -1.14 -3.62
CA ILE A 13 20.31 -1.65 -4.59
C ILE A 13 21.27 -0.55 -5.05
N ASP A 14 22.47 -0.97 -5.40
CA ASP A 14 23.40 -0.14 -6.17
C ASP A 14 23.01 -0.23 -7.64
N ILE A 15 22.83 0.92 -8.28
CA ILE A 15 22.43 1.05 -9.68
C ILE A 15 23.03 2.34 -10.25
N SER A 16 23.53 2.30 -11.49
CA SER A 16 24.04 3.48 -12.17
C SER A 16 22.93 4.50 -12.45
N ASP A 17 23.30 5.77 -12.54
CA ASP A 17 22.35 6.85 -12.82
C ASP A 17 21.63 6.63 -14.15
N GLU A 18 22.33 6.18 -15.19
CA GLU A 18 21.76 5.87 -16.51
C GLU A 18 20.66 4.81 -16.42
N LYS A 19 20.92 3.68 -15.75
CA LYS A 19 19.95 2.62 -15.57
C LYS A 19 18.76 3.06 -14.71
N LEU A 20 19.04 3.83 -13.67
CA LEU A 20 18.01 4.36 -12.79
C LEU A 20 17.09 5.33 -13.53
N ASP A 21 17.65 6.21 -14.36
CA ASP A 21 16.89 7.13 -15.19
C ASP A 21 16.05 6.38 -16.22
N LYS A 22 16.62 5.36 -16.88
CA LYS A 22 15.88 4.47 -17.76
C LYS A 22 14.71 3.78 -17.07
N TYR A 23 14.94 3.22 -15.87
CA TYR A 23 13.85 2.59 -15.08
C TYR A 23 12.78 3.60 -14.70
N CYS A 24 13.16 4.76 -14.20
CA CYS A 24 12.22 5.81 -13.79
C CYS A 24 11.43 6.40 -14.97
N SER A 25 11.98 6.41 -16.19
CA SER A 25 11.30 6.90 -17.39
C SER A 25 10.11 6.04 -17.82
N ALA A 26 10.04 4.78 -17.37
CA ALA A 26 8.91 3.89 -17.62
C ALA A 26 7.67 4.19 -16.76
N PHE A 27 7.81 5.11 -15.80
CA PHE A 27 6.70 5.48 -14.93
C PHE A 27 5.98 6.73 -15.42
N SER A 28 4.66 6.71 -15.31
CA SER A 28 3.79 7.88 -15.52
C SER A 28 3.27 8.40 -14.18
N LEU A 29 3.31 9.72 -13.97
CA LEU A 29 2.71 10.34 -12.79
C LEU A 29 1.22 10.51 -13.01
N GLN A 30 0.42 10.06 -12.03
CA GLN A 30 -1.01 10.33 -11.97
C GLN A 30 -1.37 11.09 -10.69
N LYS A 31 -2.33 12.01 -10.82
CA LYS A 31 -2.95 12.72 -9.70
C LYS A 31 -4.34 12.14 -9.48
N ILE A 32 -4.55 11.64 -8.28
CA ILE A 32 -5.80 10.98 -7.88
C ILE A 32 -6.45 11.82 -6.80
N LYS A 33 -7.70 12.21 -7.00
CA LYS A 33 -8.45 12.99 -6.02
C LYS A 33 -8.93 12.12 -4.87
N LYS A 34 -9.11 12.74 -3.72
CA LYS A 34 -9.73 12.08 -2.56
C LYS A 34 -11.01 11.35 -2.95
N LYS A 35 -11.15 10.09 -2.53
CA LYS A 35 -12.23 9.15 -2.84
C LYS A 35 -12.25 8.60 -4.26
N GLU A 36 -11.37 9.02 -5.16
CA GLU A 36 -11.24 8.37 -6.46
C GLU A 36 -10.59 6.99 -6.32
N PHE A 37 -11.03 6.08 -7.20
CA PHE A 37 -10.49 4.73 -7.29
C PHE A 37 -9.35 4.70 -8.30
N LEU A 38 -8.27 4.06 -7.92
CA LEU A 38 -7.16 3.71 -8.80
C LEU A 38 -7.38 2.34 -9.43
N LEU A 39 -8.09 1.44 -8.72
CA LEU A 39 -8.51 0.12 -9.16
C LEU A 39 -9.85 -0.21 -8.50
N LYS A 40 -10.77 -0.78 -9.26
CA LYS A 40 -12.04 -1.32 -8.73
C LYS A 40 -12.07 -2.83 -8.86
N GLU A 41 -12.73 -3.46 -7.90
CA GLU A 41 -13.06 -4.89 -7.97
C GLU A 41 -13.70 -5.22 -9.33
N GLY A 42 -13.27 -6.31 -9.96
CA GLY A 42 -13.69 -6.73 -11.30
C GLY A 42 -12.85 -6.20 -12.46
N GLU A 43 -12.07 -5.13 -12.26
CA GLU A 43 -11.10 -4.64 -13.24
C GLU A 43 -9.81 -5.47 -13.18
N ILE A 44 -9.03 -5.51 -14.27
CA ILE A 44 -7.70 -6.12 -14.27
C ILE A 44 -6.68 -5.06 -13.83
N CYS A 45 -5.88 -5.39 -12.82
CA CYS A 45 -4.79 -4.53 -12.38
C CYS A 45 -3.66 -4.55 -13.41
N GLU A 46 -3.50 -3.46 -14.16
CA GLU A 46 -2.50 -3.35 -15.22
C GLU A 46 -1.22 -2.63 -14.80
N PHE A 47 -1.11 -2.24 -13.54
CA PHE A 47 -0.04 -1.39 -13.03
C PHE A 47 0.51 -1.88 -11.70
N GLU A 48 1.74 -1.50 -11.43
CA GLU A 48 2.28 -1.37 -10.08
C GLU A 48 2.52 0.12 -9.79
N GLY A 49 2.08 0.60 -8.64
CA GLY A 49 2.12 2.00 -8.26
C GLY A 49 3.09 2.30 -7.14
N PHE A 50 3.86 3.39 -7.24
CA PHE A 50 4.69 3.95 -6.17
C PHE A 50 4.09 5.27 -5.70
N VAL A 51 3.70 5.34 -4.44
CA VAL A 51 3.07 6.54 -3.85
C VAL A 51 4.12 7.62 -3.64
N VAL A 52 3.95 8.75 -4.33
CA VAL A 52 4.80 9.94 -4.19
C VAL A 52 4.33 10.80 -3.03
N SER A 53 3.03 11.03 -2.96
CA SER A 53 2.37 11.77 -1.87
C SER A 53 0.94 11.28 -1.70
N GLY A 54 0.41 11.40 -0.49
CA GLY A 54 -0.96 11.03 -0.18
C GLY A 54 -1.09 9.66 0.50
N CYS A 55 -2.32 9.19 0.60
CA CYS A 55 -2.66 7.95 1.28
C CYS A 55 -3.75 7.19 0.52
N PHE A 56 -3.53 5.90 0.32
CA PHE A 56 -4.48 4.97 -0.29
C PHE A 56 -4.87 3.88 0.69
N LYS A 57 -6.08 3.36 0.56
CA LYS A 57 -6.49 2.08 1.14
C LYS A 57 -6.58 1.03 0.05
N VAL A 58 -6.08 -0.18 0.34
CA VAL A 58 -6.29 -1.39 -0.45
C VAL A 58 -7.20 -2.29 0.35
N PHE A 59 -8.36 -2.65 -0.20
CA PHE A 59 -9.42 -3.30 0.56
C PHE A 59 -10.26 -4.24 -0.30
N HIS A 60 -10.85 -5.23 0.36
CA HIS A 60 -11.90 -6.10 -0.17
C HIS A 60 -13.26 -5.65 0.37
N THR A 61 -14.30 -5.76 -0.45
CA THR A 61 -15.68 -5.49 -0.03
C THR A 61 -16.44 -6.80 0.16
N HIS A 62 -16.89 -7.07 1.37
CA HIS A 62 -17.71 -8.25 1.66
C HIS A 62 -19.12 -8.12 1.08
N HIS A 63 -19.85 -9.24 0.98
CA HIS A 63 -21.24 -9.28 0.48
C HIS A 63 -22.20 -8.37 1.25
N ASN A 64 -21.93 -8.07 2.51
CA ASN A 64 -22.69 -7.13 3.35
C ASN A 64 -22.24 -5.68 3.20
N ALA A 65 -21.47 -5.35 2.18
CA ALA A 65 -20.87 -4.05 1.89
C ALA A 65 -19.84 -3.55 2.95
N ALA A 66 -19.43 -4.39 3.91
CA ALA A 66 -18.39 -4.04 4.85
C ALA A 66 -17.01 -4.07 4.15
N GLU A 67 -16.18 -3.05 4.38
CA GLU A 67 -14.83 -3.02 3.89
C GLU A 67 -13.88 -3.75 4.85
N GLN A 68 -13.03 -4.60 4.30
CA GLN A 68 -11.87 -5.16 4.98
C GLN A 68 -10.61 -4.56 4.39
N ILE A 69 -9.97 -3.66 5.10
CA ILE A 69 -8.74 -3.03 4.62
C ILE A 69 -7.56 -3.98 4.86
N LEU A 70 -6.84 -4.28 3.78
CA LEU A 70 -5.66 -5.12 3.82
C LEU A 70 -4.45 -4.34 4.30
N TYR A 71 -4.22 -3.17 3.69
CA TYR A 71 -3.15 -2.25 4.06
C TYR A 71 -3.43 -0.83 3.57
N PHE A 72 -2.66 0.11 4.09
CA PHE A 72 -2.63 1.49 3.61
C PHE A 72 -1.32 1.71 2.85
N GLY A 73 -1.39 2.36 1.70
CA GLY A 73 -0.23 2.82 0.95
C GLY A 73 -0.01 4.31 1.19
N ILE A 74 1.10 4.66 1.81
CA ILE A 74 1.55 6.03 2.05
C ILE A 74 2.79 6.34 1.21
N GLU A 75 3.39 7.51 1.39
CA GLU A 75 4.60 7.93 0.69
C GLU A 75 5.71 6.86 0.74
N ASN A 76 6.36 6.61 -0.38
CA ASN A 76 7.39 5.58 -0.59
C ASN A 76 6.90 4.13 -0.49
N TRP A 77 5.59 3.90 -0.50
CA TRP A 77 5.01 2.56 -0.57
C TRP A 77 4.62 2.19 -1.99
N TRP A 78 4.66 0.89 -2.23
CA TRP A 78 4.17 0.30 -3.48
C TRP A 78 2.77 -0.24 -3.26
N ILE A 79 1.89 -0.01 -4.23
CA ILE A 79 0.50 -0.50 -4.20
C ILE A 79 0.14 -1.16 -5.52
N SER A 80 -0.57 -2.29 -5.43
CA SER A 80 -1.07 -3.06 -6.56
C SER A 80 -1.96 -4.18 -6.02
N ASP A 81 -2.81 -4.77 -6.85
CA ASP A 81 -3.30 -6.13 -6.63
C ASP A 81 -2.36 -7.09 -7.36
N ILE A 82 -1.50 -7.75 -6.63
CA ILE A 82 -0.45 -8.63 -7.20
C ILE A 82 -1.06 -9.84 -7.91
N ASP A 83 -2.13 -10.43 -7.40
CA ASP A 83 -2.79 -11.58 -8.01
C ASP A 83 -3.35 -11.20 -9.39
N SER A 84 -4.12 -10.11 -9.43
CA SER A 84 -4.65 -9.58 -10.68
C SER A 84 -3.55 -9.14 -11.66
N PHE A 85 -2.52 -8.45 -11.15
CA PHE A 85 -1.40 -7.96 -11.95
C PHE A 85 -0.60 -9.08 -12.62
N VAL A 86 -0.27 -10.15 -11.88
CA VAL A 86 0.55 -11.26 -12.38
C VAL A 86 -0.29 -12.22 -13.23
N ASN A 87 -1.47 -12.61 -12.74
CA ASN A 87 -2.28 -13.67 -13.36
C ASN A 87 -3.27 -13.14 -14.42
N ARG A 88 -3.36 -11.81 -14.59
CA ARG A 88 -4.25 -11.15 -15.57
C ARG A 88 -5.72 -11.52 -15.40
N ILE A 89 -6.13 -11.69 -14.14
CA ILE A 89 -7.51 -12.00 -13.74
C ILE A 89 -8.20 -10.78 -13.12
N PRO A 90 -9.52 -10.69 -13.12
CA PRO A 90 -10.25 -9.62 -12.45
C PRO A 90 -9.87 -9.51 -10.97
N SER A 91 -9.56 -8.30 -10.53
CA SER A 91 -9.20 -7.98 -9.15
C SER A 91 -10.37 -8.28 -8.20
N LYS A 92 -10.04 -8.83 -7.02
CA LYS A 92 -10.95 -8.94 -5.88
C LYS A 92 -10.80 -7.78 -4.89
N LEU A 93 -9.92 -6.84 -5.22
CA LEU A 93 -9.58 -5.71 -4.38
C LEU A 93 -9.97 -4.39 -5.03
N ASN A 94 -10.17 -3.41 -4.17
CA ASN A 94 -10.31 -2.02 -4.54
C ASN A 94 -9.09 -1.24 -4.03
N ILE A 95 -8.62 -0.25 -4.81
CA ILE A 95 -7.59 0.71 -4.41
C ILE A 95 -8.21 2.10 -4.51
N GLN A 96 -8.32 2.81 -3.38
CA GLN A 96 -8.98 4.12 -3.31
C GLN A 96 -8.11 5.14 -2.56
N ALA A 97 -8.02 6.36 -3.09
CA ALA A 97 -7.34 7.46 -2.44
C ALA A 97 -8.14 7.99 -1.23
N LEU A 98 -7.48 8.13 -0.09
CA LEU A 98 -8.06 8.69 1.14
C LEU A 98 -7.93 10.22 1.22
N GLU A 99 -7.04 10.78 0.41
CA GLU A 99 -6.78 12.21 0.25
C GLU A 99 -6.28 12.48 -1.16
N ASP A 100 -6.14 13.75 -1.56
CA ASP A 100 -5.52 14.11 -2.85
C ASP A 100 -4.09 13.57 -2.88
N SER A 101 -3.77 12.76 -3.89
CA SER A 101 -2.57 11.93 -3.92
C SER A 101 -1.87 11.99 -5.28
N GLU A 102 -0.56 11.77 -5.28
CA GLU A 102 0.25 11.59 -6.48
C GLU A 102 0.91 10.20 -6.44
N ILE A 103 0.83 9.51 -7.57
CA ILE A 103 1.35 8.14 -7.69
C ILE A 103 2.06 7.96 -9.04
N LEU A 104 3.20 7.30 -9.01
CA LEU A 104 3.92 6.86 -10.20
C LEU A 104 3.49 5.45 -10.56
N LEU A 105 2.98 5.25 -11.77
CA LEU A 105 2.50 3.96 -12.26
C LEU A 105 3.43 3.41 -13.32
N ILE A 106 3.76 2.12 -13.21
CA ILE A 106 4.45 1.35 -14.25
C ILE A 106 3.52 0.27 -14.77
N PRO A 107 3.26 0.22 -16.11
CA PRO A 107 2.49 -0.86 -16.71
C PRO A 107 3.22 -2.20 -16.63
N GLN A 108 2.47 -3.31 -16.56
CA GLN A 108 3.05 -4.65 -16.50
C GLN A 108 4.01 -4.93 -17.66
N LYS A 109 3.62 -4.62 -18.90
CA LYS A 109 4.44 -4.86 -20.10
C LYS A 109 5.80 -4.16 -20.03
N GLU A 110 5.83 -2.93 -19.56
CA GLU A 110 7.09 -2.19 -19.41
C GLU A 110 7.96 -2.79 -18.30
N LYS A 111 7.33 -3.23 -17.21
CA LYS A 111 8.04 -3.85 -16.09
C LYS A 111 8.69 -5.18 -16.49
N GLU A 112 7.99 -6.05 -17.21
CA GLU A 112 8.51 -7.32 -17.72
C GLU A 112 9.72 -7.11 -18.65
N LYS A 113 9.64 -6.12 -19.54
CA LYS A 113 10.75 -5.74 -20.41
C LYS A 113 11.98 -5.30 -19.60
N LEU A 114 11.76 -4.48 -18.58
CA LEU A 114 12.84 -3.97 -17.74
C LEU A 114 13.51 -5.07 -16.90
N TYR A 115 12.83 -6.13 -16.52
CA TYR A 115 13.43 -7.29 -15.87
C TYR A 115 14.45 -7.99 -16.75
N THR A 116 14.11 -8.19 -18.02
CA THR A 116 15.03 -8.81 -19.00
C THR A 116 16.26 -7.93 -19.25
N GLU A 117 16.08 -6.61 -19.29
CA GLU A 117 17.16 -5.66 -19.63
C GLU A 117 18.03 -5.25 -18.43
N MET A 118 17.48 -5.35 -17.20
CA MET A 118 18.12 -4.84 -15.98
C MET A 118 17.98 -5.82 -14.81
N PRO A 119 18.90 -6.77 -14.63
CA PRO A 119 18.85 -7.76 -13.54
C PRO A 119 18.82 -7.12 -12.14
N GLU A 120 19.35 -5.89 -11.98
CA GLU A 120 19.29 -5.15 -10.73
C GLU A 120 17.84 -4.88 -10.30
N ILE A 121 16.92 -4.71 -11.26
CA ILE A 121 15.50 -4.47 -10.97
C ILE A 121 14.83 -5.75 -10.44
N GLU A 122 15.20 -6.93 -10.93
CA GLU A 122 14.75 -8.19 -10.32
C GLU A 122 15.20 -8.29 -8.86
N ARG A 123 16.47 -7.95 -8.58
CA ARG A 123 16.97 -7.90 -7.20
C ARG A 123 16.17 -6.93 -6.34
N LEU A 124 15.87 -5.73 -6.84
CA LEU A 124 15.01 -4.76 -6.15
C LEU A 124 13.66 -5.38 -5.80
N MET A 125 13.00 -6.00 -6.79
CA MET A 125 11.69 -6.62 -6.60
C MET A 125 11.72 -7.77 -5.61
N ARG A 126 12.71 -8.66 -5.69
CA ARG A 126 12.89 -9.73 -4.72
C ARG A 126 13.02 -9.19 -3.29
N LEU A 127 13.84 -8.16 -3.07
CA LEU A 127 14.01 -7.55 -1.74
C LEU A 127 12.72 -6.87 -1.25
N LYS A 128 11.98 -6.24 -2.15
CA LYS A 128 10.68 -5.63 -1.87
C LYS A 128 9.65 -6.69 -1.48
N PHE A 129 9.53 -7.78 -2.25
CA PHE A 129 8.60 -8.87 -1.94
C PHE A 129 8.94 -9.59 -0.64
N GLN A 130 10.23 -9.80 -0.33
CA GLN A 130 10.64 -10.36 0.96
C GLN A 130 10.13 -9.49 2.13
N LYS A 131 10.29 -8.16 2.05
CA LYS A 131 9.75 -7.24 3.08
C LYS A 131 8.23 -7.30 3.17
N SER A 132 7.53 -7.39 2.03
CA SER A 132 6.07 -7.50 2.00
C SER A 132 5.57 -8.80 2.63
N ILE A 133 6.24 -9.92 2.36
CA ILE A 133 5.92 -11.23 2.98
C ILE A 133 6.13 -11.17 4.50
N ILE A 134 7.25 -10.59 4.97
CA ILE A 134 7.51 -10.41 6.39
C ILE A 134 6.42 -9.55 7.06
N ALA A 135 6.03 -8.45 6.43
CA ALA A 135 4.96 -7.60 6.95
C ALA A 135 3.62 -8.35 7.01
N LEU A 136 3.29 -9.14 5.98
CA LEU A 136 2.08 -9.96 5.94
C LEU A 136 2.10 -11.05 7.04
N GLN A 137 3.22 -11.73 7.25
CA GLN A 137 3.37 -12.72 8.33
C GLN A 137 3.16 -12.08 9.70
N ARG A 138 3.76 -10.91 9.97
CA ARG A 138 3.55 -10.16 11.22
C ARG A 138 2.07 -9.82 11.38
N ARG A 139 1.41 -9.32 10.33
CA ARG A 139 -0.01 -9.00 10.37
C ARG A 139 -0.88 -10.22 10.72
N ILE A 140 -0.57 -11.40 10.15
CA ILE A 140 -1.31 -12.64 10.47
C ILE A 140 -1.16 -13.00 11.95
N ILE A 141 0.05 -12.88 12.51
CA ILE A 141 0.30 -13.07 13.94
C ILE A 141 -0.49 -12.06 14.77
N ASP A 142 -0.48 -10.78 14.37
CA ASP A 142 -1.19 -9.72 15.08
C ASP A 142 -2.70 -9.94 15.12
N LEU A 143 -3.28 -10.59 14.10
CA LEU A 143 -4.71 -10.92 14.09
C LEU A 143 -5.12 -11.89 15.22
N SER A 144 -4.18 -12.68 15.77
CA SER A 144 -4.44 -13.56 16.92
C SER A 144 -4.41 -12.86 18.29
N LYS A 145 -3.90 -11.61 18.34
CA LYS A 145 -3.83 -10.81 19.57
C LYS A 145 -5.19 -10.22 19.97
N PRO A 146 -5.39 -9.89 21.25
CA PRO A 146 -6.54 -9.09 21.69
C PRO A 146 -6.67 -7.78 20.92
N SER A 147 -7.90 -7.36 20.66
CA SER A 147 -8.17 -6.20 19.78
C SER A 147 -7.65 -4.86 20.32
N ASP A 148 -7.54 -4.71 21.64
CA ASP A 148 -6.96 -3.53 22.27
C ASP A 148 -5.44 -3.48 22.12
N GLU A 149 -4.75 -4.63 22.23
CA GLU A 149 -3.32 -4.72 21.95
C GLU A 149 -3.02 -4.38 20.49
N ARG A 150 -3.77 -4.95 19.53
CA ARG A 150 -3.64 -4.64 18.09
C ARG A 150 -3.76 -3.15 17.81
N TYR A 151 -4.70 -2.48 18.47
CA TYR A 151 -4.89 -1.04 18.29
C TYR A 151 -3.70 -0.23 18.81
N VAL A 152 -3.20 -0.57 20.02
CA VAL A 152 -2.03 0.12 20.60
C VAL A 152 -0.77 -0.09 19.74
N GLU A 153 -0.53 -1.32 19.28
CA GLU A 153 0.59 -1.63 18.38
C GLU A 153 0.47 -0.86 17.06
N PHE A 154 -0.72 -0.83 16.46
CA PHE A 154 -0.95 -0.06 15.24
C PHE A 154 -0.60 1.44 15.41
N LEU A 155 -0.99 2.05 16.51
CA LEU A 155 -0.64 3.45 16.80
C LEU A 155 0.86 3.65 16.99
N LYS A 156 1.54 2.67 17.59
CA LYS A 156 2.99 2.69 17.85
C LYS A 156 3.79 2.49 16.56
N ASP A 157 3.39 1.53 15.74
CA ASP A 157 4.14 1.14 14.54
C ASP A 157 3.88 2.05 13.35
N TYR A 158 2.67 2.66 13.29
CA TYR A 158 2.22 3.50 12.17
C TYR A 158 1.65 4.86 12.62
N PRO A 159 2.37 5.65 13.44
CA PRO A 159 1.82 6.88 14.03
C PRO A 159 1.42 7.91 12.98
N GLN A 160 2.21 8.07 11.92
CA GLN A 160 1.93 9.01 10.82
C GLN A 160 0.70 8.58 10.01
N THR A 161 0.56 7.29 9.73
CA THR A 161 -0.61 6.75 9.04
C THR A 161 -1.85 6.88 9.91
N ALA A 162 -1.76 6.49 11.18
CA ALA A 162 -2.88 6.53 12.13
C ALA A 162 -3.47 7.93 12.33
N SER A 163 -2.64 8.99 12.27
CA SER A 163 -3.10 10.38 12.40
C SER A 163 -3.93 10.87 11.20
N ARG A 164 -3.82 10.21 10.05
CA ARG A 164 -4.53 10.54 8.78
C ARG A 164 -5.83 9.77 8.61
N LEU A 165 -6.10 8.77 9.47
CA LEU A 165 -7.20 7.83 9.31
C LEU A 165 -8.36 8.13 10.25
N THR A 166 -9.58 7.87 9.76
CA THR A 166 -10.80 7.88 10.58
C THR A 166 -10.90 6.62 11.43
N ASN A 167 -11.71 6.66 12.49
CA ASN A 167 -12.01 5.48 13.31
C ASN A 167 -12.63 4.33 12.49
N ILE A 168 -13.43 4.65 11.47
CA ILE A 168 -14.04 3.66 10.57
C ILE A 168 -12.93 2.93 9.79
N GLN A 169 -11.95 3.66 9.24
CA GLN A 169 -10.86 3.07 8.48
C GLN A 169 -9.94 2.21 9.35
N ILE A 170 -9.62 2.69 10.56
CA ILE A 170 -8.84 1.92 11.52
C ILE A 170 -9.59 0.65 11.93
N ALA A 171 -10.88 0.75 12.19
CA ALA A 171 -11.74 -0.38 12.54
C ALA A 171 -11.77 -1.44 11.41
N ALA A 172 -11.96 -1.00 10.16
CA ALA A 172 -11.96 -1.86 8.98
C ALA A 172 -10.58 -2.54 8.75
N TYR A 173 -9.49 -1.87 9.10
CA TYR A 173 -8.15 -2.46 9.07
C TYR A 173 -7.91 -3.47 10.17
N LEU A 174 -8.34 -3.18 11.41
CA LEU A 174 -8.12 -4.05 12.56
C LEU A 174 -9.15 -5.18 12.69
N GLY A 175 -10.21 -5.19 11.89
CA GLY A 175 -11.30 -6.17 11.97
C GLY A 175 -12.12 -6.02 13.26
N VAL A 176 -12.42 -4.78 13.64
CA VAL A 176 -13.23 -4.43 14.82
C VAL A 176 -14.30 -3.40 14.45
N THR A 177 -15.17 -3.02 15.39
CA THR A 177 -16.17 -1.98 15.13
C THR A 177 -15.63 -0.57 15.40
N PRO A 178 -16.16 0.48 14.73
CA PRO A 178 -15.79 1.87 14.99
C PRO A 178 -16.07 2.31 16.44
N GLU A 179 -17.12 1.77 17.06
CA GLU A 179 -17.49 2.03 18.47
C GLU A 179 -16.40 1.49 19.41
N PHE A 180 -15.83 0.32 19.09
CA PHE A 180 -14.72 -0.26 19.83
C PHE A 180 -13.50 0.67 19.79
N ILE A 181 -13.12 1.19 18.61
CA ILE A 181 -12.03 2.17 18.47
C ILE A 181 -12.31 3.43 19.28
N SER A 182 -13.52 3.97 19.21
CA SER A 182 -13.91 5.18 19.95
C SER A 182 -13.82 4.97 21.46
N ARG A 183 -14.22 3.81 21.97
CA ARG A 183 -14.14 3.42 23.39
C ARG A 183 -12.69 3.29 23.87
N ILE A 184 -11.82 2.63 23.09
CA ILE A 184 -10.40 2.48 23.46
C ILE A 184 -9.68 3.83 23.46
N ARG A 185 -9.91 4.69 22.47
CA ARG A 185 -9.34 6.05 22.46
C ARG A 185 -9.65 6.82 23.74
N LYS A 186 -10.91 6.81 24.18
CA LYS A 186 -11.32 7.46 25.44
C LYS A 186 -10.56 6.87 26.65
N LYS A 187 -10.42 5.54 26.73
CA LYS A 187 -9.71 4.85 27.81
C LYS A 187 -8.21 5.19 27.86
N ILE A 188 -7.57 5.36 26.69
CA ILE A 188 -6.15 5.72 26.62
C ILE A 188 -5.96 7.16 27.10
N VAL A 189 -6.77 8.11 26.60
CA VAL A 189 -6.70 9.53 26.99
C VAL A 189 -6.97 9.73 28.49
N SER A 190 -7.85 8.94 29.10
CA SER A 190 -8.14 9.03 30.54
C SER A 190 -7.04 8.43 31.45
N LYS A 191 -6.03 7.77 30.88
CA LYS A 191 -4.89 7.18 31.62
C LYS A 191 -3.57 7.95 31.43
N SER A 192 -3.56 8.93 30.52
CA SER A 192 -2.44 9.86 30.27
C SER A 192 -2.62 11.14 31.04
#